data_ea827ad87bf65f4ee56cbe237eeedfc6
#
_entry.id   ea827ad87bf65f4ee56cbe237eeedfc6
#
_cell.length_a   1.000
_cell.length_b   1.000
_cell.length_c   1.000
_cell.angle_alpha   90.00
_cell.angle_beta   90.00
_cell.angle_gamma   90.00
#
_symmetry.space_group_name_H-M   'P 1'
#
loop_
_entity.id
_entity.type
_entity.pdbx_description
1 polymer ?
#
loop_
_entity_poly.entity_id
_entity_poly.type
_entity_poly.pdbx_seq_one_letter_code
_entity_poly.pdbx_strand_id
1 'polypeptide(L)'
;MAKVALYNMEGTKTGDMEVSDAIFAAEVNKSVLHQVVVNYLANQRQGTQSTKTRTEVRGGGIKPWRQKGTGRARQGSIRAPQWTGGGVALGPKPRSYRFSVNKIGRAHV
;
A
#
# COMPACT_ATOMS: atom_id res chain seq x y z
N MET A 1 22.04 -32.68 -12.23
CA MET A 1 21.57 -32.50 -10.85
C MET A 1 22.32 -31.32 -10.25
N ALA A 2 21.59 -30.32 -9.79
CA ALA A 2 22.19 -29.17 -9.12
C ALA A 2 22.76 -29.60 -7.75
N LYS A 3 23.96 -29.13 -7.41
CA LYS A 3 24.59 -29.39 -6.13
C LYS A 3 24.54 -28.14 -5.25
N VAL A 4 24.02 -28.26 -4.04
CA VAL A 4 23.92 -27.18 -3.09
C VAL A 4 24.78 -27.48 -1.87
N ALA A 5 25.56 -26.49 -1.42
CA ALA A 5 26.40 -26.62 -0.25
C ALA A 5 25.56 -26.72 1.04
N LEU A 6 25.87 -27.70 1.86
CA LEU A 6 25.28 -27.90 3.18
C LEU A 6 26.12 -27.19 4.24
N TYR A 7 25.48 -26.40 5.08
CA TYR A 7 26.11 -25.70 6.21
C TYR A 7 25.48 -26.16 7.53
N ASN A 8 26.27 -26.22 8.58
CA ASN A 8 25.77 -26.44 9.93
C ASN A 8 25.27 -25.11 10.54
N MET A 9 24.73 -25.15 11.76
CA MET A 9 24.24 -23.96 12.46
C MET A 9 25.34 -22.95 12.80
N GLU A 10 26.61 -23.36 12.76
CA GLU A 10 27.78 -22.53 13.00
C GLU A 10 28.32 -21.88 11.72
N GLY A 11 27.68 -22.15 10.55
CA GLY A 11 28.09 -21.62 9.27
C GLY A 11 29.25 -22.31 8.59
N THR A 12 29.69 -23.47 9.11
CA THR A 12 30.76 -24.31 8.48
C THR A 12 30.15 -25.24 7.44
N LYS A 13 30.78 -25.35 6.27
CA LYS A 13 30.37 -26.27 5.21
C LYS A 13 30.60 -27.71 5.65
N THR A 14 29.55 -28.53 5.71
CA THR A 14 29.57 -29.93 6.09
C THR A 14 29.57 -30.90 4.91
N GLY A 15 29.10 -30.45 3.75
CA GLY A 15 29.01 -31.30 2.57
C GLY A 15 28.26 -30.65 1.42
N ASP A 16 27.93 -31.43 0.42
CA ASP A 16 27.07 -31.02 -0.72
C ASP A 16 25.87 -31.97 -0.84
N MET A 17 24.72 -31.44 -1.12
CA MET A 17 23.49 -32.19 -1.36
C MET A 17 23.09 -32.09 -2.81
N GLU A 18 22.66 -33.19 -3.42
CA GLU A 18 22.11 -33.21 -4.78
C GLU A 18 20.63 -32.96 -4.72
N VAL A 19 20.18 -31.97 -5.51
CA VAL A 19 18.77 -31.56 -5.61
C VAL A 19 18.23 -31.73 -7.02
N SER A 20 16.91 -31.92 -7.15
CA SER A 20 16.25 -32.12 -8.44
C SER A 20 16.33 -30.87 -9.31
N ASP A 21 16.85 -31.02 -10.53
CA ASP A 21 16.92 -29.93 -11.52
C ASP A 21 15.53 -29.40 -11.92
N ALA A 22 14.53 -30.25 -11.94
CA ALA A 22 13.17 -29.88 -12.29
C ALA A 22 12.57 -28.80 -11.37
N ILE A 23 13.07 -28.72 -10.13
CA ILE A 23 12.59 -27.74 -9.14
C ILE A 23 13.60 -26.61 -8.98
N PHE A 24 14.88 -26.94 -8.77
CA PHE A 24 15.91 -25.99 -8.35
C PHE A 24 16.70 -25.35 -9.50
N ALA A 25 16.62 -25.92 -10.71
CA ALA A 25 17.21 -25.36 -11.92
C ALA A 25 16.15 -24.83 -12.91
N ALA A 26 14.90 -24.64 -12.45
CA ALA A 26 13.85 -24.09 -13.28
C ALA A 26 14.17 -22.64 -13.70
N GLU A 27 13.81 -22.27 -14.92
CA GLU A 27 13.99 -20.91 -15.42
C GLU A 27 13.11 -19.92 -14.64
N VAL A 28 13.74 -18.87 -14.11
CA VAL A 28 13.05 -17.89 -13.28
C VAL A 28 12.26 -16.90 -14.15
N ASN A 29 10.95 -16.84 -13.95
CA ASN A 29 10.09 -15.83 -14.58
C ASN A 29 10.12 -14.53 -13.76
N LYS A 30 10.93 -13.56 -14.20
CA LYS A 30 11.12 -12.29 -13.51
C LYS A 30 9.83 -11.47 -13.33
N SER A 31 8.90 -11.55 -14.28
CA SER A 31 7.62 -10.82 -14.20
C SER A 31 6.73 -11.38 -13.10
N VAL A 32 6.63 -12.70 -13.00
CA VAL A 32 5.86 -13.36 -11.95
C VAL A 32 6.48 -13.13 -10.58
N LEU A 33 7.81 -13.22 -10.49
CA LEU A 33 8.55 -12.93 -9.26
C LEU A 33 8.27 -11.51 -8.75
N HIS A 34 8.37 -10.52 -9.64
CA HIS A 34 8.04 -9.13 -9.31
C HIS A 34 6.59 -8.98 -8.80
N GLN A 35 5.63 -9.62 -9.47
CA GLN A 35 4.23 -9.58 -9.05
C GLN A 35 4.02 -10.16 -7.64
N VAL A 36 4.72 -11.25 -7.30
CA VAL A 36 4.65 -11.85 -5.96
C VAL A 36 5.28 -10.94 -4.91
N VAL A 37 6.40 -10.29 -5.21
CA VAL A 37 7.02 -9.31 -4.32
C VAL A 37 6.09 -8.11 -4.07
N VAL A 38 5.46 -7.57 -5.12
CA VAL A 38 4.48 -6.48 -4.98
C VAL A 38 3.29 -6.92 -4.14
N ASN A 39 2.78 -8.13 -4.35
CA ASN A 39 1.71 -8.70 -3.54
C ASN A 39 2.11 -8.81 -2.07
N TYR A 40 3.28 -9.33 -1.78
CA TYR A 40 3.80 -9.46 -0.42
C TYR A 40 3.89 -8.10 0.28
N LEU A 41 4.49 -7.11 -0.37
CA LEU A 41 4.61 -5.75 0.18
C LEU A 41 3.25 -5.07 0.38
N ALA A 42 2.32 -5.24 -0.57
CA ALA A 42 0.97 -4.69 -0.45
C ALA A 42 0.20 -5.32 0.71
N ASN A 43 0.37 -6.61 0.94
CA ASN A 43 -0.30 -7.33 2.03
C ASN A 43 0.23 -6.96 3.43
N GLN A 44 1.42 -6.38 3.52
CA GLN A 44 1.96 -5.85 4.78
C GLN A 44 1.39 -4.47 5.13
N ARG A 45 0.80 -3.76 4.18
CA ARG A 45 0.27 -2.41 4.41
C ARG A 45 -0.98 -2.47 5.30
N GLN A 46 -0.96 -1.71 6.37
CA GLN A 46 -2.07 -1.64 7.33
C GLN A 46 -3.28 -0.86 6.78
N GLY A 47 -3.05 0.21 6.02
CA GLY A 47 -4.09 0.99 5.36
C GLY A 47 -4.97 1.82 6.28
N THR A 48 -4.47 2.25 7.43
CA THR A 48 -5.21 2.98 8.46
C THR A 48 -5.16 4.51 8.29
N GLN A 49 -4.49 5.03 7.26
CA GLN A 49 -4.44 6.46 6.99
C GLN A 49 -5.85 7.02 6.75
N SER A 50 -6.15 8.14 7.39
CA SER A 50 -7.46 8.79 7.28
C SER A 50 -7.32 10.31 7.38
N THR A 51 -8.10 11.02 6.58
CA THR A 51 -8.25 12.46 6.67
C THR A 51 -9.72 12.81 6.85
N LYS A 52 -10.00 13.93 7.51
CA LYS A 52 -11.37 14.43 7.68
C LYS A 52 -11.78 15.27 6.48
N THR A 53 -12.93 14.94 5.90
CA THR A 53 -13.58 15.77 4.89
C THR A 53 -14.22 16.99 5.55
N ARG A 54 -14.65 17.97 4.75
CA ARG A 54 -15.30 19.18 5.25
C ARG A 54 -16.55 18.91 6.10
N THR A 55 -17.23 17.81 5.90
CA THR A 55 -18.40 17.40 6.67
C THR A 55 -18.03 16.76 8.01
N GLU A 56 -16.87 16.15 8.10
CA GLU A 56 -16.36 15.46 9.30
C GLU A 56 -15.62 16.42 10.25
N VAL A 57 -15.14 17.55 9.74
CA VAL A 57 -14.45 18.55 10.58
C VAL A 57 -15.48 19.30 11.39
N ARG A 58 -15.21 19.48 12.68
CA ARG A 58 -16.09 20.21 13.60
C ARG A 58 -16.19 21.68 13.20
N GLY A 59 -17.40 22.22 13.19
CA GLY A 59 -17.68 23.63 12.94
C GLY A 59 -18.05 23.93 11.48
N GLY A 60 -18.14 25.21 11.16
CA GLY A 60 -18.42 25.68 9.80
C GLY A 60 -19.87 25.56 9.35
N GLY A 61 -20.82 25.35 10.28
CA GLY A 61 -22.25 25.30 9.98
C GLY A 61 -22.86 26.67 9.64
N ILE A 62 -22.20 27.74 9.99
CA ILE A 62 -22.66 29.12 9.72
C ILE A 62 -21.90 29.69 8.52
N LYS A 63 -22.63 30.36 7.61
CA LYS A 63 -22.01 31.10 6.52
C LYS A 63 -21.18 32.27 7.09
N PRO A 64 -19.89 32.42 6.72
CA PRO A 64 -18.98 33.40 7.31
C PRO A 64 -19.47 34.85 7.14
N TRP A 65 -20.09 35.16 6.00
CA TRP A 65 -20.71 36.46 5.71
C TRP A 65 -21.79 36.31 4.63
N ARG A 66 -22.59 37.36 4.47
CA ARG A 66 -23.65 37.39 3.49
C ARG A 66 -23.14 37.25 2.05
N GLN A 67 -23.99 36.74 1.15
CA GLN A 67 -23.64 36.42 -0.23
C GLN A 67 -23.20 37.66 -1.06
N LYS A 68 -23.75 38.82 -0.78
CA LYS A 68 -23.46 40.08 -1.51
C LYS A 68 -23.32 41.26 -0.53
N GLY A 69 -22.64 42.33 -0.99
CA GLY A 69 -22.57 43.60 -0.24
C GLY A 69 -21.43 43.69 0.79
N THR A 70 -20.48 42.76 0.77
CA THR A 70 -19.28 42.79 1.65
C THR A 70 -18.01 43.14 0.91
N GLY A 71 -17.98 43.14 -0.41
CA GLY A 71 -16.77 43.29 -1.23
C GLY A 71 -15.78 42.15 -1.13
N ARG A 72 -16.12 41.08 -0.38
CA ARG A 72 -15.29 39.90 -0.15
C ARG A 72 -15.69 38.75 -1.08
N ALA A 73 -14.77 37.78 -1.27
CA ALA A 73 -15.08 36.55 -1.99
C ALA A 73 -16.23 35.79 -1.32
N ARG A 74 -17.09 35.16 -2.12
CA ARG A 74 -18.22 34.37 -1.61
C ARG A 74 -17.71 33.11 -0.91
N GLN A 75 -18.17 32.87 0.31
CA GLN A 75 -17.80 31.72 1.14
C GLN A 75 -19.03 31.10 1.78
N GLY A 76 -19.09 29.76 1.79
CA GLY A 76 -20.19 29.01 2.41
C GLY A 76 -19.86 28.45 3.79
N SER A 77 -18.60 28.15 4.07
CA SER A 77 -18.17 27.55 5.31
C SER A 77 -16.68 27.84 5.58
N ILE A 78 -16.32 28.04 6.84
CA ILE A 78 -14.92 28.16 7.28
C ILE A 78 -14.19 26.80 7.28
N ARG A 79 -14.89 25.68 7.09
CA ARG A 79 -14.33 24.33 7.01
C ARG A 79 -14.21 23.82 5.56
N ALA A 80 -14.39 24.68 4.60
CA ALA A 80 -14.12 24.37 3.20
C ALA A 80 -12.63 24.05 2.96
N PRO A 81 -12.30 23.23 1.96
CA PRO A 81 -10.90 22.76 1.76
C PRO A 81 -9.87 23.87 1.55
N GLN A 82 -10.28 25.01 1.00
CA GLN A 82 -9.38 26.16 0.78
C GLN A 82 -9.06 26.97 2.06
N TRP A 83 -9.77 26.70 3.13
CA TRP A 83 -9.57 27.38 4.42
C TRP A 83 -8.53 26.68 5.28
N THR A 84 -7.73 27.45 6.01
CA THR A 84 -6.87 26.90 7.09
C THR A 84 -7.76 26.31 8.17
N GLY A 85 -7.50 25.08 8.54
CA GLY A 85 -8.33 24.30 9.47
C GLY A 85 -9.62 23.74 8.86
N GLY A 86 -9.78 23.82 7.54
CA GLY A 86 -10.84 23.15 6.79
C GLY A 86 -10.60 21.67 6.57
N GLY A 87 -11.57 20.99 5.95
CA GLY A 87 -11.44 19.60 5.59
C GLY A 87 -10.49 19.38 4.40
N VAL A 88 -10.08 18.14 4.20
CA VAL A 88 -9.24 17.75 3.06
C VAL A 88 -10.12 17.25 1.93
N ALA A 89 -9.92 17.80 0.73
CA ALA A 89 -10.56 17.28 -0.49
C ALA A 89 -9.75 16.11 -1.05
N LEU A 90 -10.42 15.02 -1.42
CA LEU A 90 -9.80 13.85 -2.04
C LEU A 90 -8.63 13.26 -1.22
N GLY A 91 -8.67 13.41 0.09
CA GLY A 91 -7.67 12.88 0.99
C GLY A 91 -7.76 11.35 1.17
N PRO A 92 -6.71 10.72 1.71
CA PRO A 92 -6.71 9.29 1.93
C PRO A 92 -7.76 8.87 2.97
N LYS A 93 -8.43 7.76 2.68
CA LYS A 93 -9.34 7.08 3.60
C LYS A 93 -8.82 5.68 3.90
N PRO A 94 -9.17 5.08 5.05
CA PRO A 94 -8.79 3.71 5.36
C PRO A 94 -9.27 2.76 4.27
N ARG A 95 -8.35 1.91 3.79
CA ARG A 95 -8.67 0.86 2.80
C ARG A 95 -7.76 -0.33 2.96
N SER A 96 -8.20 -1.48 2.48
CA SER A 96 -7.36 -2.65 2.36
C SER A 96 -6.55 -2.59 1.07
N TYR A 97 -5.26 -2.86 1.18
CA TYR A 97 -4.34 -3.02 0.03
C TYR A 97 -4.11 -4.49 -0.31
N ARG A 98 -4.73 -5.40 0.43
CA ARG A 98 -4.53 -6.84 0.29
C ARG A 98 -5.15 -7.35 -1.01
N PHE A 99 -4.40 -8.16 -1.71
CA PHE A 99 -4.88 -8.96 -2.83
C PHE A 99 -4.20 -10.33 -2.83
N SER A 100 -4.83 -11.29 -3.48
CA SER A 100 -4.32 -12.65 -3.58
C SER A 100 -3.76 -12.92 -4.97
N VAL A 101 -2.68 -13.69 -5.03
CA VAL A 101 -2.16 -14.25 -6.27
C VAL A 101 -2.59 -15.71 -6.35
N ASN A 102 -3.01 -16.16 -7.54
CA ASN A 102 -3.39 -17.54 -7.76
C ASN A 102 -2.26 -18.49 -7.39
N LYS A 103 -2.61 -19.66 -6.83
CA LYS A 103 -1.62 -20.65 -6.37
C LYS A 103 -0.67 -21.10 -7.47
N ILE A 104 -1.17 -21.23 -8.71
CA ILE A 104 -0.35 -21.58 -9.89
C ILE A 104 0.72 -20.52 -10.12
N GLY A 105 0.38 -19.22 -10.10
CA GLY A 105 1.37 -18.14 -10.25
C GLY A 105 2.47 -18.18 -9.19
N ARG A 106 2.10 -18.49 -7.95
CA ARG A 106 3.09 -18.62 -6.85
C ARG A 106 4.02 -19.82 -6.99
N ALA A 107 3.59 -20.89 -7.64
CA ALA A 107 4.38 -22.09 -7.84
C ALA A 107 5.46 -21.93 -8.92
N HIS A 108 5.39 -20.88 -9.75
CA HIS A 108 6.35 -20.58 -10.80
C HIS A 108 7.40 -19.52 -10.42
N VAL A 109 7.50 -19.18 -9.15
CA VAL A 109 8.45 -18.16 -8.63
C VAL A 109 9.69 -18.81 -8.03
#